data_9d08f143fb9e17b2aa341fe837e73bfc
#
_entry.id   9d08f143fb9e17b2aa341fe837e73bfc
#
_cell.length_a   1.000
_cell.length_b   1.000
_cell.length_c   1.000
_cell.angle_alpha   90.00
_cell.angle_beta   90.00
_cell.angle_gamma   90.00
#
_symmetry.space_group_name_H-M   'P 1'
#
loop_
_entity.id
_entity.type
_entity.pdbx_description
1 polymer ?
#
loop_
_entity_poly.entity_id
_entity_poly.type
_entity_poly.pdbx_seq_one_letter_code
_entity_poly.pdbx_strand_id
1 'polypeptide(L)'
;MKLMTRQIRTSLKNCHSDMQLTLEDDINVPDSKPDIEHIIKIQGEIHVQETSAETDRAIIRGQLSFSLLYLSDVDFRQIHTMQGQIPFEESINLENANPDLEVHCHYDLEDCRASLINSRKISVRAILSLHCCQEEEHILAIGTGIVSDDAVQAEMGDPTPPAGVEQQLAPMSVTTMTSHQKDLFRIKDETSLPKGKPSCENVLYYELSTQGLATRLVDDGIRITGDLLIFVLYTPEDDERNLEYFETELPFDGIVSCSGCHEDMVADIEIVPGKKSLECRS
;
A
#
# COMPACT_ATOMS: atom_id res chain seq x y z
N MET A 1 3.71 -49.31 15.78
CA MET A 1 2.85 -48.13 16.17
C MET A 1 3.36 -46.91 15.52
N LYS A 2 2.50 -46.19 14.77
CA LYS A 2 2.84 -44.96 14.06
C LYS A 2 1.90 -43.85 14.49
N LEU A 3 2.45 -42.65 14.70
CA LEU A 3 1.69 -41.45 14.94
C LEU A 3 1.19 -40.91 13.58
N MET A 4 -0.11 -40.74 13.44
CA MET A 4 -0.67 -39.98 12.34
C MET A 4 -0.53 -38.50 12.63
N THR A 5 -0.09 -37.73 11.63
CA THR A 5 0.07 -36.31 11.76
C THR A 5 -0.59 -35.60 10.60
N ARG A 6 -1.16 -34.42 10.86
CA ARG A 6 -1.64 -33.47 9.84
C ARG A 6 -0.74 -32.27 9.89
N GLN A 7 -0.31 -31.81 8.73
CA GLN A 7 0.46 -30.56 8.61
C GLN A 7 -0.49 -29.36 8.56
N ILE A 8 -0.12 -28.33 9.31
CA ILE A 8 -0.75 -27.01 9.24
C ILE A 8 0.32 -25.98 8.92
N ARG A 9 -0.02 -25.01 8.08
CA ARG A 9 0.82 -23.84 7.80
C ARG A 9 0.34 -22.68 8.64
N THR A 10 1.27 -22.00 9.27
CA THR A 10 1.01 -20.80 10.07
C THR A 10 2.04 -19.74 9.71
N SER A 11 1.66 -18.46 9.76
CA SER A 11 2.59 -17.35 9.76
C SER A 11 2.70 -16.81 11.17
N LEU A 12 3.92 -16.55 11.62
CA LEU A 12 4.21 -15.92 12.90
C LEU A 12 4.99 -14.63 12.66
N LYS A 13 4.54 -13.56 13.29
CA LYS A 13 5.31 -12.31 13.34
C LYS A 13 6.47 -12.49 14.30
N ASN A 14 7.69 -12.57 13.77
CA ASN A 14 8.90 -12.77 14.56
C ASN A 14 9.31 -11.51 15.29
N CYS A 15 9.18 -10.36 14.62
CA CYS A 15 9.54 -9.08 15.18
C CYS A 15 8.68 -7.99 14.56
N HIS A 16 8.49 -6.90 15.29
CA HIS A 16 7.83 -5.69 14.80
C HIS A 16 8.42 -4.46 15.46
N SER A 17 8.38 -3.34 14.77
CA SER A 17 8.81 -2.06 15.30
C SER A 17 8.09 -0.91 14.60
N ASP A 18 7.80 0.12 15.37
CA ASP A 18 7.14 1.33 14.91
C ASP A 18 8.10 2.51 15.08
N MET A 19 8.14 3.38 14.08
CA MET A 19 8.97 4.57 14.11
C MET A 19 8.24 5.74 13.46
N GLN A 20 8.40 6.93 14.04
CA GLN A 20 8.01 8.17 13.39
C GLN A 20 9.25 8.90 12.89
N LEU A 21 9.24 9.27 11.62
CA LEU A 21 10.31 9.96 10.92
C LEU A 21 9.86 11.36 10.52
N THR A 22 10.72 12.33 10.71
CA THR A 22 10.54 13.68 10.16
C THR A 22 11.54 13.91 9.04
N LEU A 23 11.03 14.15 7.85
CA LEU A 23 11.80 14.61 6.70
C LEU A 23 11.69 16.13 6.61
N GLU A 24 12.82 16.81 6.44
CA GLU A 24 12.84 18.26 6.26
C GLU A 24 13.97 18.63 5.30
N ASP A 25 13.66 19.41 4.27
CA ASP A 25 14.65 19.91 3.32
C ASP A 25 14.25 21.29 2.77
N ASP A 26 15.25 22.03 2.37
CA ASP A 26 15.13 23.33 1.75
C ASP A 26 15.23 23.24 0.23
N ILE A 27 14.16 23.52 -0.47
CA ILE A 27 14.03 23.36 -1.93
C ILE A 27 14.08 24.72 -2.63
N ASN A 28 14.94 24.83 -3.62
CA ASN A 28 14.99 26.03 -4.47
C ASN A 28 13.93 25.95 -5.57
N VAL A 29 13.28 27.07 -5.83
CA VAL A 29 12.36 27.20 -6.97
C VAL A 29 13.18 27.16 -8.26
N PRO A 30 12.87 26.26 -9.21
CA PRO A 30 13.58 26.19 -10.48
C PRO A 30 13.54 27.52 -11.25
N ASP A 31 14.62 27.88 -11.98
CA ASP A 31 14.70 29.14 -12.74
C ASP A 31 13.62 29.27 -13.82
N SER A 32 13.07 28.16 -14.29
CA SER A 32 11.95 28.12 -15.25
C SER A 32 10.60 28.46 -14.63
N LYS A 33 10.52 28.60 -13.31
CA LYS A 33 9.29 28.89 -12.58
C LYS A 33 9.35 30.29 -11.98
N PRO A 34 8.21 31.02 -11.93
CA PRO A 34 8.16 32.35 -11.33
C PRO A 34 8.33 32.29 -9.81
N ASP A 35 8.63 33.45 -9.23
CA ASP A 35 8.77 33.65 -7.80
C ASP A 35 7.47 33.34 -7.05
N ILE A 36 7.58 32.75 -5.88
CA ILE A 36 6.44 32.39 -5.02
C ILE A 36 6.05 33.60 -4.18
N GLU A 37 4.80 34.06 -4.29
CA GLU A 37 4.19 35.01 -3.37
C GLU A 37 3.52 34.26 -2.20
N HIS A 38 2.72 33.24 -2.51
CA HIS A 38 1.96 32.51 -1.50
C HIS A 38 1.79 31.04 -1.88
N ILE A 39 2.01 30.16 -0.88
CA ILE A 39 1.77 28.72 -1.03
C ILE A 39 0.28 28.45 -0.81
N ILE A 40 -0.37 27.79 -1.77
CA ILE A 40 -1.78 27.41 -1.69
C ILE A 40 -1.91 26.01 -1.06
N LYS A 41 -1.21 25.03 -1.62
CA LYS A 41 -1.31 23.63 -1.19
C LYS A 41 -0.02 22.89 -1.51
N ILE A 42 0.36 21.98 -0.63
CA ILE A 42 1.34 20.94 -0.91
C ILE A 42 0.69 19.56 -0.77
N GLN A 43 1.04 18.65 -1.65
CA GLN A 43 0.64 17.26 -1.59
C GLN A 43 1.91 16.42 -1.67
N GLY A 44 2.10 15.53 -0.68
CA GLY A 44 3.21 14.59 -0.63
C GLY A 44 2.75 13.17 -0.93
N GLU A 45 3.66 12.36 -1.44
CA GLU A 45 3.50 10.93 -1.66
C GLU A 45 4.81 10.23 -1.32
N ILE A 46 4.75 9.18 -0.52
CA ILE A 46 5.91 8.38 -0.13
C ILE A 46 6.08 7.22 -1.10
N HIS A 47 7.31 7.01 -1.53
CA HIS A 47 7.70 5.87 -2.33
C HIS A 47 8.84 5.15 -1.64
N VAL A 48 8.56 4.02 -1.00
CA VAL A 48 9.58 3.11 -0.49
C VAL A 48 10.14 2.33 -1.67
N GLN A 49 11.44 2.40 -1.87
CA GLN A 49 12.16 1.79 -2.99
C GLN A 49 12.78 0.45 -2.59
N GLU A 50 13.29 0.36 -1.37
CA GLU A 50 13.98 -0.80 -0.86
C GLU A 50 13.77 -0.94 0.63
N THR A 51 13.52 -2.17 1.09
CA THR A 51 13.57 -2.57 2.48
C THR A 51 14.52 -3.76 2.61
N SER A 52 15.43 -3.72 3.58
CA SER A 52 16.36 -4.81 3.83
C SER A 52 16.52 -5.05 5.31
N ALA A 53 16.70 -6.33 5.70
CA ALA A 53 17.01 -6.69 7.07
C ALA A 53 18.51 -6.79 7.27
N GLU A 54 18.98 -6.31 8.39
CA GLU A 54 20.29 -6.61 8.98
C GLU A 54 20.08 -7.19 10.39
N THR A 55 21.15 -7.58 11.05
CA THR A 55 21.05 -8.08 12.44
C THR A 55 20.46 -6.99 13.33
N ASP A 56 19.29 -7.29 13.95
CA ASP A 56 18.54 -6.44 14.88
C ASP A 56 18.05 -5.09 14.31
N ARG A 57 18.04 -4.90 12.99
CA ARG A 57 17.51 -3.68 12.37
C ARG A 57 17.00 -3.91 10.94
N ALA A 58 16.14 -3.03 10.51
CA ALA A 58 15.74 -2.89 9.11
C ALA A 58 16.23 -1.56 8.55
N ILE A 59 16.68 -1.56 7.30
CA ILE A 59 17.04 -0.36 6.54
C ILE A 59 15.95 -0.12 5.51
N ILE A 60 15.43 1.11 5.49
CA ILE A 60 14.37 1.53 4.59
C ILE A 60 14.89 2.69 3.77
N ARG A 61 14.88 2.53 2.44
CA ARG A 61 15.24 3.56 1.48
C ARG A 61 14.02 3.97 0.68
N GLY A 62 13.85 5.27 0.54
CA GLY A 62 12.73 5.80 -0.20
C GLY A 62 12.89 7.26 -0.53
N GLN A 63 11.79 7.84 -1.02
CA GLN A 63 11.72 9.27 -1.29
C GLN A 63 10.32 9.79 -1.01
N LEU A 64 10.23 11.00 -0.49
CA LEU A 64 9.04 11.82 -0.51
C LEU A 64 9.01 12.56 -1.86
N SER A 65 8.01 12.31 -2.69
CA SER A 65 7.69 13.14 -3.85
C SER A 65 6.61 14.14 -3.46
N PHE A 66 6.74 15.39 -3.86
CA PHE A 66 5.72 16.39 -3.56
C PHE A 66 5.36 17.24 -4.77
N SER A 67 4.12 17.73 -4.78
CA SER A 67 3.61 18.74 -5.69
C SER A 67 3.14 19.94 -4.90
N LEU A 68 3.62 21.12 -5.26
CA LEU A 68 3.30 22.40 -4.64
C LEU A 68 2.49 23.25 -5.61
N LEU A 69 1.35 23.74 -5.15
CA LEU A 69 0.51 24.72 -5.82
C LEU A 69 0.70 26.07 -5.15
N TYR A 70 1.02 27.11 -5.94
CA TYR A 70 1.34 28.42 -5.40
C TYR A 70 0.91 29.58 -6.32
N LEU A 71 0.77 30.76 -5.74
CA LEU A 71 0.58 32.04 -6.45
C LEU A 71 1.93 32.67 -6.71
N SER A 72 2.11 33.22 -7.91
CA SER A 72 3.27 34.06 -8.23
C SER A 72 2.95 35.55 -8.05
N ASP A 73 3.98 36.32 -7.68
CA ASP A 73 3.91 37.79 -7.58
C ASP A 73 3.98 38.47 -8.97
N VAL A 74 4.52 37.74 -9.95
CA VAL A 74 4.65 38.12 -11.34
C VAL A 74 3.45 37.63 -12.12
N ASP A 75 2.98 38.29 -13.17
CA ASP A 75 1.91 37.83 -14.05
C ASP A 75 0.49 37.75 -13.45
N PHE A 76 0.04 38.81 -12.80
CA PHE A 76 -1.34 38.92 -12.33
C PHE A 76 -1.81 37.86 -11.35
N ARG A 77 -0.93 37.35 -10.50
CA ARG A 77 -1.22 36.31 -9.48
C ARG A 77 -1.71 34.99 -10.09
N GLN A 78 -1.04 34.55 -11.12
CA GLN A 78 -1.32 33.23 -11.69
C GLN A 78 -0.94 32.10 -10.76
N ILE A 79 -1.69 31.01 -10.84
CA ILE A 79 -1.41 29.80 -10.12
C ILE A 79 -0.41 28.95 -10.90
N HIS A 80 0.62 28.55 -10.23
CA HIS A 80 1.68 27.68 -10.76
C HIS A 80 1.86 26.43 -9.91
N THR A 81 2.52 25.46 -10.50
CA THR A 81 2.88 24.23 -9.81
C THR A 81 4.36 23.96 -9.93
N MET A 82 4.94 23.39 -8.89
CA MET A 82 6.27 22.80 -8.92
C MET A 82 6.27 21.43 -8.24
N GLN A 83 7.19 20.59 -8.64
CA GLN A 83 7.39 19.27 -8.07
C GLN A 83 8.81 19.16 -7.53
N GLY A 84 8.97 18.35 -6.50
CA GLY A 84 10.26 18.07 -5.90
C GLY A 84 10.29 16.70 -5.24
N GLN A 85 11.49 16.30 -4.80
CA GLN A 85 11.70 15.02 -4.14
C GLN A 85 12.71 15.18 -3.02
N ILE A 86 12.47 14.50 -1.90
CA ILE A 86 13.36 14.42 -0.75
C ILE A 86 13.67 12.94 -0.53
N PRO A 87 14.90 12.48 -0.84
CA PRO A 87 15.29 11.10 -0.56
C PRO A 87 15.49 10.89 0.94
N PHE A 88 15.27 9.67 1.41
CA PHE A 88 15.58 9.28 2.77
C PHE A 88 16.13 7.86 2.84
N GLU A 89 16.98 7.65 3.83
CA GLU A 89 17.47 6.33 4.23
C GLU A 89 17.45 6.28 5.75
N GLU A 90 16.67 5.35 6.30
CA GLU A 90 16.48 5.24 7.74
C GLU A 90 16.69 3.81 8.22
N SER A 91 17.18 3.73 9.45
CA SER A 91 17.39 2.47 10.14
C SER A 91 16.44 2.36 11.33
N ILE A 92 15.54 1.38 11.28
CA ILE A 92 14.63 1.08 12.38
C ILE A 92 15.16 -0.13 13.17
N ASN A 93 15.15 -0.02 14.49
CA ASN A 93 15.52 -1.13 15.36
C ASN A 93 14.45 -2.21 15.28
N LEU A 94 14.85 -3.42 14.87
CA LEU A 94 13.96 -4.57 14.68
C LEU A 94 14.61 -5.77 15.37
N GLU A 95 14.39 -5.86 16.69
CA GLU A 95 15.03 -6.89 17.53
C GLU A 95 14.74 -8.30 17.02
N ASN A 96 15.78 -9.13 16.94
CA ASN A 96 15.75 -10.48 16.38
C ASN A 96 15.41 -10.54 14.88
N ALA A 97 15.65 -9.46 14.13
CA ALA A 97 15.48 -9.49 12.68
C ALA A 97 16.41 -10.56 12.06
N ASN A 98 15.84 -11.33 11.16
CA ASN A 98 16.56 -12.33 10.37
C ASN A 98 16.90 -11.72 9.01
N PRO A 99 18.20 -11.59 8.65
CA PRO A 99 18.62 -11.04 7.35
C PRO A 99 18.12 -11.83 6.13
N ASP A 100 17.75 -13.08 6.31
CA ASP A 100 17.25 -13.95 5.24
C ASP A 100 15.73 -13.82 4.99
N LEU A 101 15.00 -13.09 5.85
CA LEU A 101 13.57 -12.84 5.72
C LEU A 101 13.27 -11.45 5.18
N GLU A 102 12.20 -11.36 4.39
CA GLU A 102 11.70 -10.08 3.89
C GLU A 102 11.16 -9.22 5.04
N VAL A 103 11.45 -7.91 4.97
CA VAL A 103 10.86 -6.91 5.86
C VAL A 103 9.60 -6.35 5.20
N HIS A 104 8.47 -6.55 5.84
CA HIS A 104 7.23 -5.89 5.47
C HIS A 104 7.18 -4.54 6.16
N CYS A 105 7.07 -3.48 5.39
CA CYS A 105 7.00 -2.11 5.89
C CYS A 105 5.71 -1.45 5.40
N HIS A 106 4.81 -1.18 6.34
CA HIS A 106 3.66 -0.30 6.13
C HIS A 106 4.07 1.12 6.51
N TYR A 107 3.60 2.12 5.76
CA TYR A 107 3.95 3.51 6.00
C TYR A 107 2.76 4.43 5.72
N ASP A 108 2.67 5.47 6.56
CA ASP A 108 1.66 6.52 6.44
C ASP A 108 2.32 7.89 6.44
N LEU A 109 1.90 8.75 5.50
CA LEU A 109 2.25 10.16 5.50
C LEU A 109 1.25 10.92 6.39
N GLU A 110 1.63 11.19 7.64
CA GLU A 110 0.75 11.85 8.61
C GLU A 110 0.56 13.34 8.32
N ASP A 111 1.63 13.99 7.87
CA ASP A 111 1.61 15.43 7.60
C ASP A 111 2.63 15.78 6.51
N CYS A 112 2.30 16.77 5.67
CA CYS A 112 3.21 17.35 4.70
C CYS A 112 2.94 18.85 4.58
N ARG A 113 3.93 19.66 4.90
CA ARG A 113 3.83 21.12 4.92
C ARG A 113 4.96 21.76 4.16
N ALA A 114 4.66 22.91 3.56
CA ALA A 114 5.67 23.78 2.98
C ALA A 114 5.56 25.18 3.59
N SER A 115 6.69 25.81 3.85
CA SER A 115 6.78 27.18 4.32
C SER A 115 7.73 27.96 3.43
N LEU A 116 7.42 29.24 3.22
CA LEU A 116 8.21 30.13 2.40
C LEU A 116 9.39 30.68 3.21
N ILE A 117 10.62 30.42 2.76
CA ILE A 117 11.84 31.04 3.31
C ILE A 117 12.05 32.40 2.61
N ASN A 118 11.95 32.42 1.30
CA ASN A 118 11.92 33.61 0.46
C ASN A 118 11.23 33.25 -0.88
N SER A 119 11.07 34.23 -1.80
CA SER A 119 10.35 34.01 -3.07
C SER A 119 10.94 32.89 -3.95
N ARG A 120 12.20 32.51 -3.74
CA ARG A 120 12.93 31.49 -4.52
C ARG A 120 13.28 30.24 -3.73
N LYS A 121 12.87 30.16 -2.45
CA LYS A 121 13.23 29.05 -1.58
C LYS A 121 12.11 28.70 -0.59
N ILE A 122 11.78 27.43 -0.50
CA ILE A 122 10.80 26.89 0.44
C ILE A 122 11.47 25.85 1.36
N SER A 123 10.97 25.72 2.58
CA SER A 123 11.24 24.56 3.43
C SER A 123 10.06 23.61 3.34
N VAL A 124 10.33 22.34 3.05
CA VAL A 124 9.34 21.26 3.02
C VAL A 124 9.58 20.34 4.20
N ARG A 125 8.54 20.08 4.98
CA ARG A 125 8.57 19.18 6.12
C ARG A 125 7.46 18.15 6.01
N ALA A 126 7.80 16.88 6.22
CA ALA A 126 6.86 15.77 6.25
C ALA A 126 7.07 14.91 7.50
N ILE A 127 6.00 14.33 8.00
CA ILE A 127 6.00 13.39 9.12
C ILE A 127 5.46 12.07 8.59
N LEU A 128 6.26 11.02 8.76
CA LEU A 128 5.94 9.64 8.35
C LEU A 128 5.88 8.74 9.57
N SER A 129 4.89 7.87 9.60
CA SER A 129 4.89 6.67 10.45
C SER A 129 5.32 5.46 9.64
N LEU A 130 6.24 4.68 10.18
CA LEU A 130 6.76 3.45 9.62
C LEU A 130 6.47 2.29 10.57
N HIS A 131 5.80 1.25 10.08
CA HIS A 131 5.48 0.02 10.81
C HIS A 131 6.15 -1.15 10.11
N CYS A 132 7.21 -1.67 10.70
CA CYS A 132 8.01 -2.74 10.10
C CYS A 132 7.84 -4.04 10.86
N CYS A 133 7.70 -5.14 10.12
CA CYS A 133 7.66 -6.48 10.71
C CYS A 133 8.32 -7.50 9.78
N GLN A 134 8.68 -8.64 10.37
CA GLN A 134 9.02 -9.85 9.63
C GLN A 134 8.07 -10.96 10.00
N GLU A 135 7.69 -11.74 9.02
CA GLU A 135 6.85 -12.91 9.18
C GLU A 135 7.61 -14.15 8.73
N GLU A 136 7.48 -15.21 9.50
CA GLU A 136 8.05 -16.51 9.18
C GLU A 136 6.95 -17.55 9.04
N GLU A 137 6.97 -18.27 7.92
CA GLU A 137 6.05 -19.37 7.70
C GLU A 137 6.56 -20.64 8.41
N HIS A 138 5.70 -21.24 9.22
CA HIS A 138 5.99 -22.50 9.90
C HIS A 138 5.03 -23.61 9.45
N ILE A 139 5.60 -24.78 9.23
CA ILE A 139 4.83 -26.01 9.01
C ILE A 139 4.89 -26.83 10.29
N LEU A 140 3.75 -26.90 10.98
CA LEU A 140 3.61 -27.67 12.21
C LEU A 140 2.93 -29.00 11.93
N ALA A 141 3.43 -30.06 12.51
CA ALA A 141 2.82 -31.39 12.46
C ALA A 141 2.01 -31.64 13.73
N ILE A 142 0.70 -31.71 13.60
CA ILE A 142 -0.20 -32.04 14.72
C ILE A 142 -0.53 -33.52 14.70
N GLY A 143 -0.37 -34.20 15.85
CA GLY A 143 -0.77 -35.59 16.02
C GLY A 143 -2.29 -35.73 15.99
N THR A 144 -2.80 -36.57 15.08
CA THR A 144 -4.24 -36.81 14.89
C THR A 144 -4.70 -38.19 15.37
N GLY A 145 -3.75 -39.07 15.72
CA GLY A 145 -4.06 -40.39 16.25
C GLY A 145 -2.87 -41.35 16.18
N ILE A 146 -3.04 -42.51 16.74
CA ILE A 146 -2.05 -43.59 16.73
C ILE A 146 -2.66 -44.77 15.98
N VAL A 147 -1.92 -45.35 15.04
CA VAL A 147 -2.33 -46.53 14.27
C VAL A 147 -1.33 -47.65 14.39
N SER A 148 -1.77 -48.89 14.15
CA SER A 148 -0.88 -50.04 14.02
C SER A 148 -0.08 -49.94 12.71
N ASP A 149 1.10 -50.61 12.70
CA ASP A 149 1.95 -50.60 11.50
C ASP A 149 1.27 -51.28 10.28
N ASP A 150 0.28 -52.17 10.53
CA ASP A 150 -0.47 -52.87 9.48
C ASP A 150 -1.64 -52.08 8.91
N ALA A 151 -2.01 -50.94 9.51
CA ALA A 151 -3.19 -50.15 9.14
C ALA A 151 -2.90 -49.01 8.18
N VAL A 152 -1.76 -48.99 7.49
CA VAL A 152 -1.25 -47.85 6.64
C VAL A 152 -2.10 -47.58 5.39
N GLN A 153 -3.18 -48.35 5.10
CA GLN A 153 -3.98 -48.20 3.88
C GLN A 153 -5.37 -47.57 4.06
N ALA A 154 -5.74 -47.12 5.25
CA ALA A 154 -7.02 -46.42 5.42
C ALA A 154 -6.86 -44.92 5.29
N GLU A 155 -6.95 -44.40 4.08
CA GLU A 155 -6.79 -42.97 3.78
C GLU A 155 -7.93 -42.04 4.26
N MET A 156 -9.04 -42.57 4.77
CA MET A 156 -10.22 -41.77 5.16
C MET A 156 -11.07 -42.39 6.28
N GLY A 157 -10.48 -42.72 7.42
CA GLY A 157 -11.27 -43.18 8.56
C GLY A 157 -10.67 -42.68 9.89
N ASP A 158 -11.49 -42.72 10.96
CA ASP A 158 -10.99 -42.47 12.30
C ASP A 158 -9.85 -43.43 12.61
N PRO A 159 -8.73 -42.94 13.17
CA PRO A 159 -7.57 -43.77 13.46
C PRO A 159 -7.95 -44.85 14.47
N THR A 160 -7.94 -46.11 14.03
CA THR A 160 -8.18 -47.25 14.93
C THR A 160 -6.90 -47.53 15.69
N PRO A 161 -6.92 -47.40 17.03
CA PRO A 161 -5.73 -47.66 17.84
C PRO A 161 -5.31 -49.13 17.81
N PRO A 162 -4.02 -49.44 17.98
CA PRO A 162 -3.55 -50.84 18.10
C PRO A 162 -4.18 -51.54 19.27
N ALA A 163 -4.28 -52.87 19.19
CA ALA A 163 -4.81 -53.67 20.27
C ALA A 163 -4.08 -53.43 21.59
N GLY A 164 -4.83 -53.15 22.66
CA GLY A 164 -4.29 -52.84 23.98
C GLY A 164 -3.86 -51.40 24.19
N VAL A 165 -4.11 -50.49 23.22
CA VAL A 165 -3.90 -49.04 23.34
C VAL A 165 -5.26 -48.35 23.44
N GLU A 166 -5.46 -47.62 24.52
CA GLU A 166 -6.62 -46.76 24.67
C GLU A 166 -6.20 -45.33 24.22
N GLN A 167 -6.94 -44.73 23.27
CA GLN A 167 -6.70 -43.34 22.85
C GLN A 167 -7.94 -42.52 23.12
N GLN A 168 -7.73 -41.32 23.65
CA GLN A 168 -8.75 -40.30 23.80
C GLN A 168 -8.48 -39.19 22.78
N LEU A 169 -9.44 -38.95 21.91
CA LEU A 169 -9.38 -37.89 20.93
C LEU A 169 -10.26 -36.73 21.40
N ALA A 170 -9.71 -35.52 21.34
CA ALA A 170 -10.44 -34.28 21.57
C ALA A 170 -10.55 -33.50 20.25
N PRO A 171 -11.76 -33.09 19.83
CA PRO A 171 -11.89 -32.28 18.65
C PRO A 171 -11.23 -30.92 18.88
N MET A 172 -10.41 -30.49 17.92
CA MET A 172 -9.76 -29.19 17.92
C MET A 172 -9.92 -28.54 16.53
N SER A 173 -10.40 -27.32 16.50
CA SER A 173 -10.45 -26.53 15.28
C SER A 173 -9.18 -25.69 15.16
N VAL A 174 -8.47 -25.81 14.06
CA VAL A 174 -7.23 -25.09 13.80
C VAL A 174 -7.33 -24.41 12.44
N THR A 175 -7.02 -23.13 12.41
CA THR A 175 -6.89 -22.37 11.16
C THR A 175 -5.52 -22.65 10.55
N THR A 176 -5.48 -22.96 9.27
CA THR A 176 -4.25 -23.10 8.49
C THR A 176 -4.21 -22.05 7.40
N MET A 177 -3.05 -21.45 7.17
CA MET A 177 -2.85 -20.52 6.07
C MET A 177 -2.84 -21.29 4.74
N THR A 178 -3.71 -20.92 3.84
CA THR A 178 -3.81 -21.50 2.50
C THR A 178 -2.92 -20.77 1.51
N SER A 179 -2.96 -19.44 1.52
CA SER A 179 -2.20 -18.59 0.62
C SER A 179 -1.73 -17.33 1.35
N HIS A 180 -0.51 -16.90 1.01
CA HIS A 180 0.03 -15.59 1.36
C HIS A 180 0.69 -15.05 0.10
N GLN A 181 0.18 -13.95 -0.43
CA GLN A 181 0.69 -13.38 -1.68
C GLN A 181 0.51 -11.86 -1.73
N LYS A 182 1.34 -11.23 -2.52
CA LYS A 182 1.26 -9.80 -2.85
C LYS A 182 1.01 -9.68 -4.36
N ASP A 183 0.01 -8.90 -4.73
CA ASP A 183 -0.33 -8.68 -6.14
C ASP A 183 -0.67 -7.21 -6.38
N LEU A 184 -0.75 -6.80 -7.63
CA LEU A 184 -1.03 -5.44 -8.06
C LEU A 184 -2.36 -5.36 -8.79
N PHE A 185 -3.33 -4.71 -8.19
CA PHE A 185 -4.58 -4.35 -8.87
C PHE A 185 -4.43 -2.98 -9.54
N ARG A 186 -4.52 -2.93 -10.86
CA ARG A 186 -4.37 -1.70 -11.65
C ARG A 186 -5.69 -1.22 -12.21
N ILE A 187 -6.07 0.00 -11.86
CA ILE A 187 -7.18 0.72 -12.46
C ILE A 187 -6.61 1.62 -13.57
N LYS A 188 -7.13 1.49 -14.79
CA LYS A 188 -6.81 2.37 -15.90
C LYS A 188 -8.10 2.66 -16.63
N ASP A 189 -8.46 3.93 -16.69
CA ASP A 189 -9.66 4.39 -17.34
C ASP A 189 -9.45 5.72 -18.04
N GLU A 190 -10.37 6.08 -18.94
CA GLU A 190 -10.39 7.35 -19.66
C GLU A 190 -11.74 8.00 -19.41
N THR A 191 -11.72 9.24 -18.93
CA THR A 191 -12.93 10.03 -18.74
C THR A 191 -12.88 11.28 -19.59
N SER A 192 -14.02 11.75 -20.06
CA SER A 192 -14.13 13.00 -20.79
C SER A 192 -14.58 14.13 -19.87
N LEU A 193 -14.13 15.35 -20.20
CA LEU A 193 -14.60 16.54 -19.50
C LEU A 193 -16.14 16.64 -19.56
N PRO A 194 -16.77 17.05 -18.47
CA PRO A 194 -18.21 17.29 -18.44
C PRO A 194 -18.66 18.29 -19.52
N LYS A 195 -19.86 18.11 -20.04
CA LYS A 195 -20.43 19.03 -21.06
C LYS A 195 -20.42 20.46 -20.56
N GLY A 196 -19.87 21.35 -21.38
CA GLY A 196 -19.80 22.80 -21.09
C GLY A 196 -18.50 23.23 -20.39
N LYS A 197 -17.62 22.32 -20.09
CA LYS A 197 -16.24 22.65 -19.65
C LYS A 197 -15.33 22.83 -20.87
N PRO A 198 -14.46 23.85 -20.87
CA PRO A 198 -13.47 24.07 -21.93
C PRO A 198 -12.42 22.96 -21.94
N SER A 199 -11.78 22.77 -23.09
CA SER A 199 -10.67 21.81 -23.24
C SER A 199 -9.52 22.15 -22.28
N CYS A 200 -8.91 21.09 -21.73
CA CYS A 200 -7.79 21.21 -20.81
C CYS A 200 -6.48 21.40 -21.58
N GLU A 201 -5.74 22.47 -21.32
CA GLU A 201 -4.39 22.65 -21.82
C GLU A 201 -3.37 22.07 -20.84
N ASN A 202 -3.49 22.42 -19.55
CA ASN A 202 -2.49 22.07 -18.56
C ASN A 202 -3.12 21.70 -17.22
N VAL A 203 -2.83 20.51 -16.71
CA VAL A 203 -3.27 20.09 -15.38
C VAL A 203 -2.34 20.72 -14.34
N LEU A 204 -2.92 21.55 -13.48
CA LEU A 204 -2.18 22.22 -12.40
C LEU A 204 -2.15 21.38 -11.14
N TYR A 205 -3.27 20.72 -10.82
CA TYR A 205 -3.41 19.90 -9.65
C TYR A 205 -4.46 18.81 -9.89
N TYR A 206 -4.24 17.64 -9.34
CA TYR A 206 -5.26 16.61 -9.30
C TYR A 206 -5.19 15.84 -7.97
N GLU A 207 -6.32 15.30 -7.58
CA GLU A 207 -6.45 14.40 -6.44
C GLU A 207 -7.19 13.13 -6.87
N LEU A 208 -6.61 11.99 -6.54
CA LEU A 208 -7.22 10.67 -6.76
C LEU A 208 -7.35 9.99 -5.41
N SER A 209 -8.58 9.68 -5.03
CA SER A 209 -8.88 8.96 -3.79
C SER A 209 -9.88 7.84 -4.06
N THR A 210 -9.93 6.86 -3.19
CA THR A 210 -10.89 5.76 -3.29
C THR A 210 -11.98 5.91 -2.23
N GLN A 211 -13.22 5.60 -2.62
CA GLN A 211 -14.36 5.55 -1.72
C GLN A 211 -15.09 4.22 -1.87
N GLY A 212 -15.74 3.77 -0.79
CA GLY A 212 -16.55 2.56 -0.83
C GLY A 212 -15.74 1.29 -1.13
N LEU A 213 -14.44 1.29 -0.83
CA LEU A 213 -13.56 0.15 -1.07
C LEU A 213 -14.07 -1.07 -0.31
N ALA A 214 -14.35 -2.14 -1.04
CA ALA A 214 -14.80 -3.41 -0.47
C ALA A 214 -14.07 -4.58 -1.13
N THR A 215 -13.73 -5.55 -0.30
CA THR A 215 -13.10 -6.80 -0.72
C THR A 215 -13.99 -7.99 -0.37
N ARG A 216 -14.04 -8.99 -1.24
CA ARG A 216 -14.76 -10.23 -1.03
C ARG A 216 -13.98 -11.40 -1.62
N LEU A 217 -13.85 -12.48 -0.84
CA LEU A 217 -13.37 -13.75 -1.38
C LEU A 217 -14.36 -14.32 -2.39
N VAL A 218 -13.82 -14.82 -3.47
CA VAL A 218 -14.52 -15.60 -4.50
C VAL A 218 -13.68 -16.84 -4.79
N ASP A 219 -14.21 -17.79 -5.52
CA ASP A 219 -13.43 -18.96 -5.90
C ASP A 219 -12.20 -18.57 -6.71
N ASP A 220 -11.02 -19.00 -6.24
CA ASP A 220 -9.69 -18.71 -6.79
C ASP A 220 -9.38 -17.21 -6.94
N GLY A 221 -9.98 -16.35 -6.12
CA GLY A 221 -9.71 -14.92 -6.20
C GLY A 221 -10.26 -14.06 -5.09
N ILE A 222 -9.89 -12.78 -5.16
CA ILE A 222 -10.37 -11.70 -4.30
C ILE A 222 -10.99 -10.64 -5.20
N ARG A 223 -12.28 -10.43 -5.08
CA ARG A 223 -12.98 -9.34 -5.78
C ARG A 223 -12.78 -8.05 -5.01
N ILE A 224 -12.39 -7.01 -5.73
CA ILE A 224 -12.18 -5.66 -5.20
C ILE A 224 -13.11 -4.71 -5.94
N THR A 225 -13.94 -3.97 -5.20
CA THR A 225 -14.88 -2.99 -5.75
C THR A 225 -14.74 -1.66 -5.03
N GLY A 226 -15.12 -0.59 -5.70
CA GLY A 226 -15.14 0.75 -5.14
C GLY A 226 -15.31 1.81 -6.19
N ASP A 227 -15.24 3.07 -5.78
CA ASP A 227 -15.29 4.24 -6.65
C ASP A 227 -13.98 5.01 -6.55
N LEU A 228 -13.40 5.39 -7.69
CA LEU A 228 -12.27 6.29 -7.79
C LEU A 228 -12.80 7.72 -7.92
N LEU A 229 -12.58 8.52 -6.90
CA LEU A 229 -12.90 9.94 -6.90
C LEU A 229 -11.76 10.71 -7.55
N ILE A 230 -12.09 11.53 -8.52
CA ILE A 230 -11.15 12.33 -9.31
C ILE A 230 -11.51 13.79 -9.18
N PHE A 231 -10.58 14.59 -8.65
CA PHE A 231 -10.62 16.05 -8.71
C PHE A 231 -9.49 16.53 -9.60
N VAL A 232 -9.78 17.46 -10.51
CA VAL A 232 -8.79 18.06 -11.41
C VAL A 232 -8.97 19.57 -11.44
N LEU A 233 -7.87 20.30 -11.23
CA LEU A 233 -7.74 21.74 -11.47
C LEU A 233 -6.83 21.95 -12.68
N TYR A 234 -7.28 22.71 -13.65
CA TYR A 234 -6.57 22.87 -14.91
C TYR A 234 -6.73 24.29 -15.51
N THR A 235 -5.85 24.62 -16.45
CA THR A 235 -5.99 25.80 -17.31
C THR A 235 -6.63 25.40 -18.63
N PRO A 236 -7.62 26.15 -19.13
CA PRO A 236 -8.22 25.88 -20.43
C PRO A 236 -7.36 26.37 -21.59
N GLU A 237 -7.51 25.73 -22.78
CA GLU A 237 -6.79 26.08 -24.00
C GLU A 237 -7.04 27.53 -24.50
N ASP A 238 -8.25 28.03 -24.25
CA ASP A 238 -8.67 29.35 -24.78
C ASP A 238 -8.23 30.52 -23.90
N ASP A 239 -7.91 30.31 -22.64
CA ASP A 239 -7.52 31.36 -21.71
C ASP A 239 -6.71 30.82 -20.52
N GLU A 240 -5.37 30.85 -20.62
CA GLU A 240 -4.43 30.45 -19.60
C GLU A 240 -4.58 31.17 -18.23
N ARG A 241 -5.31 32.30 -18.21
CA ARG A 241 -5.54 33.09 -16.99
C ARG A 241 -6.73 32.57 -16.19
N ASN A 242 -7.61 31.81 -16.82
CA ASN A 242 -8.74 31.23 -16.16
C ASN A 242 -8.37 29.87 -15.54
N LEU A 243 -9.01 29.57 -14.43
CA LEU A 243 -8.93 28.27 -13.77
C LEU A 243 -10.25 27.57 -13.91
N GLU A 244 -10.16 26.33 -14.30
CA GLU A 244 -11.29 25.42 -14.37
C GLU A 244 -11.04 24.17 -13.52
N TYR A 245 -12.09 23.62 -13.01
CA TYR A 245 -12.01 22.34 -12.28
C TYR A 245 -13.18 21.44 -12.66
N PHE A 246 -12.99 20.17 -12.47
CA PHE A 246 -14.08 19.20 -12.48
C PHE A 246 -13.86 18.09 -11.47
N GLU A 247 -14.96 17.47 -11.09
CA GLU A 247 -14.99 16.30 -10.23
C GLU A 247 -15.76 15.19 -10.96
N THR A 248 -15.30 13.97 -10.81
CA THR A 248 -15.99 12.81 -11.36
C THR A 248 -15.68 11.57 -10.52
N GLU A 249 -16.57 10.59 -10.63
CA GLU A 249 -16.43 9.30 -9.96
C GLU A 249 -16.36 8.21 -11.03
N LEU A 250 -15.42 7.29 -10.88
CA LEU A 250 -15.29 6.13 -11.75
C LEU A 250 -15.43 4.86 -10.90
N PRO A 251 -16.52 4.10 -11.06
CA PRO A 251 -16.65 2.83 -10.38
C PRO A 251 -15.65 1.81 -10.95
N PHE A 252 -15.05 1.02 -10.08
CA PHE A 252 -14.18 -0.08 -10.48
C PHE A 252 -14.61 -1.39 -9.83
N ASP A 253 -14.41 -2.47 -10.57
CA ASP A 253 -14.68 -3.84 -10.15
C ASP A 253 -13.65 -4.74 -10.81
N GLY A 254 -12.95 -5.53 -10.02
CA GLY A 254 -11.95 -6.43 -10.54
C GLY A 254 -11.64 -7.57 -9.59
N ILE A 255 -10.92 -8.56 -10.10
CA ILE A 255 -10.54 -9.76 -9.35
C ILE A 255 -9.04 -9.91 -9.39
N VAL A 256 -8.44 -10.06 -8.22
CA VAL A 256 -7.04 -10.47 -8.04
C VAL A 256 -7.02 -11.98 -7.82
N SER A 257 -6.17 -12.68 -8.54
CA SER A 257 -6.06 -14.14 -8.43
C SER A 257 -5.51 -14.58 -7.07
N CYS A 258 -6.19 -15.56 -6.45
CA CYS A 258 -5.77 -16.17 -5.20
C CYS A 258 -6.09 -17.66 -5.27
N SER A 259 -5.17 -18.46 -5.78
CA SER A 259 -5.38 -19.89 -5.98
C SER A 259 -5.72 -20.62 -4.67
N GLY A 260 -6.80 -21.41 -4.71
CA GLY A 260 -7.29 -22.18 -3.57
C GLY A 260 -8.07 -21.36 -2.54
N CYS A 261 -8.37 -20.09 -2.81
CA CYS A 261 -9.29 -19.33 -2.01
C CYS A 261 -10.74 -19.69 -2.33
N HIS A 262 -11.61 -19.70 -1.30
CA HIS A 262 -13.04 -19.96 -1.42
C HIS A 262 -13.82 -18.95 -0.58
N GLU A 263 -15.10 -18.76 -0.90
CA GLU A 263 -15.97 -17.76 -0.24
C GLU A 263 -16.16 -17.99 1.27
N ASP A 264 -15.98 -19.23 1.75
CA ASP A 264 -16.13 -19.61 3.15
C ASP A 264 -14.86 -19.44 4.00
N MET A 265 -13.76 -19.02 3.38
CA MET A 265 -12.49 -18.76 4.07
C MET A 265 -12.47 -17.36 4.69
N VAL A 266 -11.49 -17.15 5.56
CA VAL A 266 -11.17 -15.83 6.13
C VAL A 266 -9.91 -15.31 5.48
N ALA A 267 -9.93 -14.04 5.04
CA ALA A 267 -8.77 -13.36 4.52
C ALA A 267 -8.46 -12.11 5.33
N ASP A 268 -7.19 -11.87 5.55
CA ASP A 268 -6.64 -10.58 5.95
C ASP A 268 -6.10 -9.91 4.70
N ILE A 269 -6.66 -8.75 4.33
CA ILE A 269 -6.37 -8.09 3.06
C ILE A 269 -5.97 -6.65 3.35
N GLU A 270 -4.71 -6.35 3.10
CA GLU A 270 -4.19 -5.00 3.13
C GLU A 270 -4.16 -4.43 1.71
N ILE A 271 -4.67 -3.22 1.54
CA ILE A 271 -4.65 -2.49 0.27
C ILE A 271 -3.83 -1.22 0.44
N VAL A 272 -2.70 -1.19 -0.22
CA VAL A 272 -1.81 -0.02 -0.22
C VAL A 272 -1.97 0.72 -1.55
N PRO A 273 -2.34 2.02 -1.53
CA PRO A 273 -2.40 2.82 -2.75
C PRO A 273 -1.05 2.87 -3.46
N GLY A 274 -1.04 2.50 -4.72
CA GLY A 274 0.15 2.58 -5.56
C GLY A 274 0.30 3.95 -6.24
N LYS A 275 1.22 4.02 -7.22
CA LYS A 275 1.48 5.23 -8.00
C LYS A 275 0.23 5.69 -8.74
N LYS A 276 -0.08 6.97 -8.60
CA LYS A 276 -1.20 7.65 -9.26
C LYS A 276 -0.66 8.54 -10.37
N SER A 277 -1.38 8.60 -11.49
CA SER A 277 -1.06 9.54 -12.59
C SER A 277 -2.32 9.94 -13.32
N LEU A 278 -2.39 11.19 -13.74
CA LEU A 278 -3.46 11.75 -14.56
C LEU A 278 -2.81 12.56 -15.67
N GLU A 279 -3.27 12.34 -16.90
CA GLU A 279 -2.81 13.05 -18.09
C GLU A 279 -4.00 13.60 -18.85
N CYS A 280 -3.86 14.82 -19.36
CA CYS A 280 -4.79 15.40 -20.30
C CYS A 280 -4.40 14.97 -21.72
N ARG A 281 -5.38 14.54 -22.50
CA ARG A 281 -5.19 14.23 -23.92
C ARG A 281 -6.11 15.12 -24.75
N SER A 282 -5.52 15.84 -25.69
CA SER A 282 -6.22 16.65 -26.70
C SER A 282 -6.89 15.78 -27.77
#